data_65f7c8cd4951becd1afecf52f69965e3
#
_entry.id   65f7c8cd4951becd1afecf52f69965e3
#
_cell.length_a   1.000
_cell.length_b   1.000
_cell.length_c   1.000
_cell.angle_alpha   90.00
_cell.angle_beta   90.00
_cell.angle_gamma   90.00
#
_symmetry.space_group_name_H-M   'P 1'
#
loop_
_entity.id
_entity.type
_entity.pdbx_description
1 polymer ?
#
loop_
_entity_poly.entity_id
_entity_poly.type
_entity_poly.pdbx_seq_one_letter_code
_entity_poly.pdbx_strand_id
1 'polypeptide(L)'
;LVVDGCFSDFWLNNILPDIWILDTLDMSEFLTLTDPKSALSLLMENLRPQRQVEWVEIQLALGRVTALPVHANHPLPAFQRSTVDGYAVRAADTFGSSDTLPVYLRLAGEVPMGAVVGFDLMAGQCALIHTGGMLPDAADAVVMLEYTQMVHSGEVEIFRAVAPGENIIQIGEDVEKDQIVIPAGCRMRPAEIGGVAALGIHQVAVVKKPSVAIL
;
A
#
# COMPACT_ATOMS: atom_id res chain seq x y z
N LEU A 1 -7.00 -14.68 -0.75
CA LEU A 1 -6.82 -15.80 -1.68
C LEU A 1 -5.55 -16.53 -1.25
N VAL A 2 -5.78 -17.66 -0.61
CA VAL A 2 -4.78 -18.65 -0.24
C VAL A 2 -4.24 -19.23 -1.55
N VAL A 3 -2.95 -19.12 -1.80
CA VAL A 3 -2.27 -19.87 -2.85
C VAL A 3 -1.46 -20.95 -2.16
N ASP A 4 -2.13 -22.06 -1.87
CA ASP A 4 -1.49 -23.33 -1.59
C ASP A 4 -1.00 -23.93 -2.90
N GLY A 5 0.23 -24.40 -2.87
CA GLY A 5 0.75 -25.33 -3.87
C GLY A 5 1.44 -24.70 -5.05
N CYS A 6 2.74 -24.62 -5.03
CA CYS A 6 3.62 -24.91 -6.17
C CYS A 6 5.10 -24.65 -5.84
N PHE A 7 5.71 -25.50 -5.03
CA PHE A 7 7.16 -25.47 -4.91
C PHE A 7 7.81 -26.88 -4.96
N SER A 8 7.02 -27.95 -4.91
CA SER A 8 7.56 -29.33 -4.90
C SER A 8 7.73 -29.94 -6.29
N ASP A 9 6.88 -29.54 -7.26
CA ASP A 9 6.83 -30.31 -8.53
C ASP A 9 7.70 -29.73 -9.66
N PHE A 10 8.12 -28.48 -9.56
CA PHE A 10 8.93 -27.86 -10.63
C PHE A 10 10.39 -28.32 -10.65
N TRP A 11 10.96 -28.64 -9.49
CA TRP A 11 12.36 -29.05 -9.40
C TRP A 11 12.60 -30.52 -9.69
N LEU A 12 11.64 -31.40 -9.45
CA LEU A 12 11.78 -32.84 -9.65
C LEU A 12 11.66 -33.27 -11.10
N ASN A 13 10.96 -32.51 -11.95
CA ASN A 13 10.70 -32.91 -13.33
C ASN A 13 11.67 -32.32 -14.38
N ASN A 14 12.49 -31.32 -14.02
CA ASN A 14 13.31 -30.60 -15.00
C ASN A 14 14.83 -30.75 -14.82
N ILE A 15 15.31 -31.46 -13.81
CA ILE A 15 16.76 -31.57 -13.54
C ILE A 15 17.34 -32.94 -13.79
N LEU A 16 16.54 -33.95 -14.02
CA LEU A 16 17.04 -35.33 -14.28
C LEU A 16 16.37 -35.98 -15.49
N PRO A 17 16.66 -35.56 -16.74
CA PRO A 17 16.57 -36.48 -17.84
C PRO A 17 17.90 -37.26 -17.92
N ASP A 18 17.81 -38.60 -17.88
CA ASP A 18 18.84 -39.54 -18.29
C ASP A 18 20.11 -39.65 -17.45
N ILE A 19 19.97 -40.05 -16.19
CA ILE A 19 21.07 -40.81 -15.57
C ILE A 19 20.83 -42.29 -15.87
N TRP A 20 21.44 -42.78 -16.92
CA TRP A 20 21.61 -44.20 -17.14
C TRP A 20 22.52 -44.74 -16.03
N ILE A 21 21.98 -45.57 -15.16
CA ILE A 21 22.75 -46.31 -14.16
C ILE A 21 23.59 -47.32 -14.97
N LEU A 22 24.89 -47.08 -14.99
CA LEU A 22 25.86 -48.11 -15.37
C LEU A 22 25.77 -49.19 -14.28
N ASP A 23 25.02 -50.25 -14.59
CA ASP A 23 25.14 -51.51 -13.88
C ASP A 23 26.56 -52.06 -14.06
N THR A 24 27.10 -52.52 -12.94
CA THR A 24 28.36 -53.31 -12.83
C THR A 24 29.67 -52.51 -12.75
N LEU A 25 29.95 -51.94 -11.58
CA LEU A 25 31.26 -52.03 -10.98
C LEU A 25 31.08 -52.39 -9.52
N ASP A 26 31.50 -53.59 -9.15
CA ASP A 26 31.64 -54.09 -7.79
C ASP A 26 32.63 -53.19 -7.04
N MET A 27 32.13 -52.08 -6.53
CA MET A 27 32.91 -51.06 -5.83
C MET A 27 32.67 -51.24 -4.32
N SER A 28 33.56 -52.02 -3.73
CA SER A 28 33.95 -52.04 -2.32
C SER A 28 32.87 -51.88 -1.27
N GLU A 29 32.85 -52.76 -0.28
CA GLU A 29 32.01 -52.91 0.91
C GLU A 29 31.83 -51.63 1.79
N PHE A 30 32.27 -50.45 1.35
CA PHE A 30 32.25 -49.21 2.10
C PHE A 30 31.15 -48.18 1.67
N LEU A 31 30.46 -48.45 0.55
CA LEU A 31 29.45 -47.54 0.05
C LEU A 31 28.05 -48.17 0.10
N THR A 32 27.19 -47.66 0.96
CA THR A 32 25.77 -48.01 0.93
C THR A 32 25.08 -47.08 -0.04
N LEU A 33 24.66 -47.63 -1.19
CA LEU A 33 23.92 -46.84 -2.18
C LEU A 33 22.50 -46.57 -1.69
N THR A 34 22.11 -45.32 -1.70
CA THR A 34 20.76 -44.87 -1.36
C THR A 34 20.12 -44.33 -2.64
N ASP A 35 18.87 -44.69 -2.90
CA ASP A 35 18.17 -44.13 -4.05
C ASP A 35 17.95 -42.60 -3.87
N PRO A 36 17.87 -41.85 -4.98
CA PRO A 36 17.81 -40.39 -4.91
C PRO A 36 16.63 -39.83 -4.10
N LYS A 37 15.47 -40.49 -4.09
CA LYS A 37 14.31 -40.07 -3.32
C LYS A 37 14.53 -40.26 -1.82
N SER A 38 15.05 -41.41 -1.42
CA SER A 38 15.41 -41.71 -0.04
C SER A 38 16.52 -40.79 0.46
N ALA A 39 17.54 -40.52 -0.37
CA ALA A 39 18.62 -39.58 -0.05
C ALA A 39 18.06 -38.14 0.17
N LEU A 40 17.17 -37.69 -0.71
CA LEU A 40 16.51 -36.36 -0.55
C LEU A 40 15.66 -36.31 0.72
N SER A 41 14.85 -37.35 1.00
CA SER A 41 14.07 -37.43 2.22
C SER A 41 14.93 -37.35 3.48
N LEU A 42 16.01 -38.13 3.51
CA LEU A 42 16.97 -38.12 4.60
C LEU A 42 17.63 -36.75 4.79
N LEU A 43 18.00 -36.11 3.67
CA LEU A 43 18.54 -34.75 3.69
C LEU A 43 17.52 -33.76 4.29
N MET A 44 16.28 -33.81 3.84
CA MET A 44 15.22 -32.87 4.31
C MET A 44 14.85 -33.09 5.78
N GLU A 45 14.88 -34.33 6.26
CA GLU A 45 14.66 -34.66 7.68
C GLU A 45 15.76 -34.09 8.59
N ASN A 46 16.99 -34.06 8.08
CA ASN A 46 18.16 -33.57 8.83
C ASN A 46 18.45 -32.09 8.59
N LEU A 47 17.93 -31.52 7.50
CA LEU A 47 18.10 -30.12 7.18
C LEU A 47 17.17 -29.27 8.08
N ARG A 48 17.77 -28.55 9.04
CA ARG A 48 17.07 -27.63 9.92
C ARG A 48 17.53 -26.20 9.64
N PRO A 49 17.01 -25.56 8.57
CA PRO A 49 17.41 -24.21 8.25
C PRO A 49 16.98 -23.26 9.38
N GLN A 50 17.95 -22.60 9.98
CA GLN A 50 17.68 -21.55 10.96
C GLN A 50 17.32 -20.26 10.20
N ARG A 51 16.09 -19.79 10.39
CA ARG A 51 15.67 -18.49 9.86
C ARG A 51 16.30 -17.39 10.68
N GLN A 52 17.42 -16.87 10.25
CA GLN A 52 18.01 -15.68 10.85
C GLN A 52 17.34 -14.44 10.27
N VAL A 53 17.10 -13.44 11.12
CA VAL A 53 16.51 -12.15 10.74
C VAL A 53 17.62 -11.12 10.63
N GLU A 54 17.53 -10.27 9.62
CA GLU A 54 18.37 -9.08 9.47
C GLU A 54 17.50 -7.89 9.05
N TRP A 55 17.90 -6.70 9.47
CA TRP A 55 17.27 -5.45 9.04
C TRP A 55 18.03 -4.91 7.84
N VAL A 56 17.29 -4.56 6.80
CA VAL A 56 17.85 -4.00 5.57
C VAL A 56 17.11 -2.72 5.18
N GLU A 57 17.82 -1.80 4.54
CA GLU A 57 17.19 -0.66 3.89
C GLU A 57 16.22 -1.14 2.82
N ILE A 58 15.08 -0.46 2.66
CA ILE A 58 14.03 -0.87 1.72
C ILE A 58 14.53 -0.99 0.28
N GLN A 59 15.51 -0.17 -0.12
CA GLN A 59 16.14 -0.21 -1.45
C GLN A 59 16.89 -1.54 -1.68
N LEU A 60 17.37 -2.18 -0.62
CA LEU A 60 18.08 -3.47 -0.66
C LEU A 60 17.15 -4.65 -0.40
N ALA A 61 15.85 -4.38 -0.16
CA ALA A 61 14.87 -5.40 0.16
C ALA A 61 14.29 -6.11 -1.07
N LEU A 62 14.58 -5.65 -2.29
CA LEU A 62 14.04 -6.26 -3.52
C LEU A 62 14.37 -7.75 -3.59
N GLY A 63 13.34 -8.58 -3.77
CA GLY A 63 13.47 -10.03 -3.84
C GLY A 63 13.74 -10.74 -2.51
N ARG A 64 13.90 -9.98 -1.39
CA ARG A 64 14.02 -10.54 -0.04
C ARG A 64 12.64 -10.98 0.46
N VAL A 65 12.64 -11.79 1.50
CA VAL A 65 11.42 -12.29 2.15
C VAL A 65 11.32 -11.66 3.54
N THR A 66 10.16 -11.07 3.85
CA THR A 66 9.91 -10.47 5.16
C THR A 66 9.98 -11.53 6.27
N ALA A 67 10.71 -11.24 7.34
CA ALA A 67 10.80 -12.09 8.51
C ALA A 67 9.71 -11.78 9.54
N LEU A 68 9.32 -10.50 9.61
CA LEU A 68 8.28 -9.97 10.48
C LEU A 68 7.24 -9.23 9.64
N PRO A 69 5.99 -9.13 10.12
CA PRO A 69 5.00 -8.28 9.45
C PRO A 69 5.42 -6.81 9.51
N VAL A 70 5.08 -6.06 8.46
CA VAL A 70 5.29 -4.62 8.39
C VAL A 70 3.96 -3.94 8.71
N HIS A 71 3.96 -3.06 9.70
CA HIS A 71 2.78 -2.30 10.12
C HIS A 71 2.89 -0.85 9.64
N ALA A 72 1.76 -0.26 9.31
CA ALA A 72 1.67 1.16 9.02
C ALA A 72 1.94 1.97 10.30
N ASN A 73 2.89 2.90 10.24
CA ASN A 73 3.24 3.77 11.36
C ASN A 73 2.32 5.00 11.46
N HIS A 74 1.59 5.33 10.40
CA HIS A 74 0.57 6.38 10.33
C HIS A 74 -0.49 5.99 9.28
N PRO A 75 -1.67 6.62 9.31
CA PRO A 75 -2.71 6.35 8.32
C PRO A 75 -2.34 6.90 6.93
N LEU A 76 -2.89 6.32 5.87
CA LEU A 76 -2.86 6.87 4.52
C LEU A 76 -4.30 7.04 4.00
N PRO A 77 -4.65 8.23 3.50
CA PRO A 77 -3.90 9.48 3.66
C PRO A 77 -3.86 9.95 5.12
N ALA A 78 -2.88 10.80 5.45
CA ALA A 78 -2.71 11.34 6.80
C ALA A 78 -3.66 12.51 7.12
N PHE A 79 -4.34 13.06 6.12
CA PHE A 79 -5.30 14.16 6.22
C PHE A 79 -6.42 13.96 5.20
N GLN A 80 -7.57 14.57 5.44
CA GLN A 80 -8.67 14.58 4.48
C GLN A 80 -8.29 15.39 3.24
N ARG A 81 -8.55 14.85 2.05
CA ARG A 81 -8.19 15.50 0.78
C ARG A 81 -9.32 15.43 -0.23
N SER A 82 -9.39 16.46 -1.08
CA SER A 82 -10.35 16.51 -2.18
C SER A 82 -10.03 15.48 -3.27
N THR A 83 -11.07 14.87 -3.83
CA THR A 83 -10.98 14.01 -5.03
C THR A 83 -11.18 14.77 -6.33
N VAL A 84 -11.64 16.01 -6.25
CA VAL A 84 -12.03 16.87 -7.39
C VAL A 84 -11.50 18.28 -7.22
N ASP A 85 -11.49 19.04 -8.30
CA ASP A 85 -11.34 20.50 -8.27
C ASP A 85 -12.68 21.12 -7.95
N GLY A 86 -12.70 22.07 -7.01
CA GLY A 86 -13.96 22.65 -6.55
C GLY A 86 -13.82 23.57 -5.36
N TYR A 87 -14.88 23.66 -4.59
CA TYR A 87 -14.93 24.46 -3.36
C TYR A 87 -15.17 23.56 -2.15
N ALA A 88 -14.24 23.57 -1.20
CA ALA A 88 -14.42 22.98 0.11
C ALA A 88 -15.49 23.76 0.87
N VAL A 89 -16.47 23.05 1.40
CA VAL A 89 -17.65 23.62 2.07
C VAL A 89 -18.00 22.82 3.31
N ARG A 90 -18.83 23.40 4.15
CA ARG A 90 -19.64 22.65 5.08
C ARG A 90 -20.89 22.19 4.31
N ALA A 91 -21.13 20.90 4.21
CA ALA A 91 -22.25 20.34 3.45
C ALA A 91 -23.59 20.97 3.85
N ALA A 92 -23.78 21.21 5.16
CA ALA A 92 -24.98 21.84 5.70
C ALA A 92 -25.28 23.23 5.10
N ASP A 93 -24.25 23.97 4.69
CA ASP A 93 -24.40 25.29 4.09
C ASP A 93 -24.84 25.22 2.60
N THR A 94 -24.86 24.04 2.02
CA THR A 94 -25.31 23.80 0.62
C THR A 94 -26.73 23.26 0.53
N PHE A 95 -27.33 22.87 1.64
CA PHE A 95 -28.63 22.20 1.63
C PHE A 95 -29.72 23.14 1.07
N GLY A 96 -30.51 22.56 0.16
CA GLY A 96 -31.56 23.27 -0.55
C GLY A 96 -31.12 23.98 -1.82
N SER A 97 -29.80 23.97 -2.14
CA SER A 97 -29.33 24.54 -3.40
C SER A 97 -29.80 23.71 -4.61
N SER A 98 -30.11 24.40 -5.68
CA SER A 98 -30.51 23.85 -6.99
C SER A 98 -30.18 24.87 -8.08
N ASP A 99 -30.27 24.45 -9.35
CA ASP A 99 -30.03 25.31 -10.53
C ASP A 99 -30.93 26.56 -10.54
N THR A 100 -32.13 26.46 -9.97
CA THR A 100 -33.08 27.56 -9.92
C THR A 100 -33.04 28.37 -8.61
N LEU A 101 -32.40 27.81 -7.60
CA LEU A 101 -32.28 28.46 -6.27
C LEU A 101 -30.86 28.18 -5.72
N PRO A 102 -29.83 28.85 -6.24
CA PRO A 102 -28.47 28.68 -5.75
C PRO A 102 -28.28 29.22 -4.34
N VAL A 103 -27.32 28.65 -3.63
CA VAL A 103 -26.86 29.20 -2.34
C VAL A 103 -25.57 29.98 -2.60
N TYR A 104 -25.41 31.11 -1.89
CA TYR A 104 -24.24 31.98 -2.00
C TYR A 104 -23.33 31.77 -0.79
N LEU A 105 -22.08 31.38 -1.06
CA LEU A 105 -21.03 31.20 -0.04
C LEU A 105 -19.92 32.21 -0.29
N ARG A 106 -19.41 32.83 0.76
CA ARG A 106 -18.30 33.78 0.67
C ARG A 106 -16.99 33.02 0.53
N LEU A 107 -16.18 33.37 -0.46
CA LEU A 107 -14.83 32.81 -0.64
C LEU A 107 -13.92 33.28 0.51
N ALA A 108 -13.46 32.34 1.34
CA ALA A 108 -12.51 32.59 2.42
C ALA A 108 -11.05 32.63 1.92
N GLY A 109 -10.75 31.86 0.88
CA GLY A 109 -9.41 31.78 0.30
C GLY A 109 -9.27 30.60 -0.63
N GLU A 110 -8.03 30.34 -1.00
CA GLU A 110 -7.61 29.19 -1.81
C GLU A 110 -6.70 28.28 -0.98
N VAL A 111 -6.88 26.98 -1.12
CA VAL A 111 -6.02 25.97 -0.51
C VAL A 111 -4.84 25.72 -1.45
N PRO A 112 -3.61 26.14 -1.09
CA PRO A 112 -2.46 25.96 -1.95
C PRO A 112 -2.09 24.49 -2.07
N MET A 113 -1.67 24.07 -3.26
CA MET A 113 -1.17 22.71 -3.50
C MET A 113 0.07 22.41 -2.66
N GLY A 114 0.05 21.27 -1.97
CA GLY A 114 1.21 20.80 -1.19
C GLY A 114 1.50 21.59 0.08
N ALA A 115 0.58 22.46 0.52
CA ALA A 115 0.73 23.24 1.74
C ALA A 115 -0.37 22.92 2.75
N VAL A 116 -0.10 23.24 4.00
CA VAL A 116 -1.08 23.17 5.08
C VAL A 116 -2.03 24.37 4.95
N VAL A 117 -3.31 24.14 5.16
CA VAL A 117 -4.32 25.20 5.17
C VAL A 117 -4.06 26.16 6.34
N GLY A 118 -3.99 27.45 6.07
CA GLY A 118 -3.67 28.48 7.06
C GLY A 118 -4.90 29.21 7.62
N PHE A 119 -6.12 28.72 7.36
CA PHE A 119 -7.37 29.34 7.80
C PHE A 119 -8.44 28.29 8.12
N ASP A 120 -9.36 28.65 8.99
CA ASP A 120 -10.53 27.84 9.31
C ASP A 120 -11.73 28.29 8.45
N LEU A 121 -12.59 27.35 8.08
CA LEU A 121 -13.79 27.62 7.33
C LEU A 121 -14.96 27.89 8.28
N MET A 122 -15.57 29.08 8.20
CA MET A 122 -16.75 29.43 8.99
C MET A 122 -18.05 29.10 8.24
N ALA A 123 -19.16 29.10 8.96
CA ALA A 123 -20.49 28.96 8.35
C ALA A 123 -20.72 30.00 7.24
N GLY A 124 -21.31 29.60 6.12
CA GLY A 124 -21.55 30.46 4.98
C GLY A 124 -20.29 30.82 4.17
N GLN A 125 -19.19 30.10 4.37
CA GLN A 125 -17.95 30.27 3.61
C GLN A 125 -17.60 29.03 2.79
N CYS A 126 -16.82 29.24 1.75
CA CYS A 126 -16.18 28.17 0.95
C CYS A 126 -14.71 28.53 0.72
N ALA A 127 -13.91 27.52 0.33
CA ALA A 127 -12.52 27.70 -0.05
C ALA A 127 -12.24 26.99 -1.38
N LEU A 128 -11.59 27.67 -2.32
CA LEU A 128 -11.14 27.03 -3.57
C LEU A 128 -10.13 25.94 -3.24
N ILE A 129 -10.34 24.74 -3.75
CA ILE A 129 -9.49 23.58 -3.50
C ILE A 129 -9.30 22.80 -4.80
N HIS A 130 -8.10 22.26 -4.95
CA HIS A 130 -7.73 21.41 -6.09
C HIS A 130 -7.67 19.94 -5.67
N THR A 131 -7.77 19.05 -6.64
CA THR A 131 -7.65 17.60 -6.43
C THR A 131 -6.39 17.27 -5.64
N GLY A 132 -6.54 16.50 -4.56
CA GLY A 132 -5.45 16.16 -3.63
C GLY A 132 -5.16 17.22 -2.57
N GLY A 133 -5.80 18.38 -2.64
CA GLY A 133 -5.67 19.45 -1.63
C GLY A 133 -6.20 19.01 -0.25
N MET A 134 -5.55 19.51 0.82
CA MET A 134 -5.99 19.27 2.20
C MET A 134 -7.28 20.08 2.47
N LEU A 135 -8.29 19.43 3.05
CA LEU A 135 -9.49 20.15 3.45
C LEU A 135 -9.18 21.13 4.62
N PRO A 136 -9.74 22.36 4.58
CA PRO A 136 -9.75 23.23 5.74
C PRO A 136 -10.51 22.59 6.91
N ASP A 137 -10.14 22.92 8.14
CA ASP A 137 -10.92 22.52 9.30
C ASP A 137 -12.37 23.01 9.18
N ALA A 138 -13.31 22.23 9.68
CA ALA A 138 -14.75 22.39 9.55
C ALA A 138 -15.35 22.20 8.13
N ALA A 139 -14.56 22.05 7.06
CA ALA A 139 -15.08 21.56 5.79
C ALA A 139 -15.30 20.05 5.87
N ASP A 140 -16.42 19.56 5.35
CA ASP A 140 -16.78 18.14 5.35
C ASP A 140 -17.23 17.62 3.98
N ALA A 141 -17.18 18.46 2.92
CA ALA A 141 -17.49 18.12 1.56
C ALA A 141 -16.82 19.06 0.56
N VAL A 142 -16.78 18.65 -0.72
CA VAL A 142 -16.33 19.50 -1.83
C VAL A 142 -17.40 19.55 -2.91
N VAL A 143 -17.78 20.76 -3.31
CA VAL A 143 -18.64 20.98 -4.49
C VAL A 143 -17.74 21.12 -5.70
N MET A 144 -17.99 20.31 -6.76
CA MET A 144 -17.23 20.38 -8.00
C MET A 144 -17.38 21.75 -8.69
N LEU A 145 -16.35 22.21 -9.38
CA LEU A 145 -16.36 23.48 -10.12
C LEU A 145 -17.54 23.60 -11.09
N GLU A 146 -17.95 22.48 -11.71
CA GLU A 146 -19.04 22.40 -12.68
C GLU A 146 -20.42 22.80 -12.10
N TYR A 147 -20.55 22.73 -10.77
CA TYR A 147 -21.77 23.12 -10.04
C TYR A 147 -21.63 24.44 -9.30
N THR A 148 -20.70 25.28 -9.74
CA THR A 148 -20.42 26.55 -9.07
C THR A 148 -20.20 27.66 -10.07
N GLN A 149 -20.42 28.90 -9.65
CA GLN A 149 -20.08 30.08 -10.40
C GLN A 149 -19.57 31.18 -9.46
N MET A 150 -18.40 31.74 -9.76
CA MET A 150 -17.91 32.92 -9.01
C MET A 150 -18.63 34.19 -9.45
N VAL A 151 -19.12 34.97 -8.51
CA VAL A 151 -19.71 36.27 -8.73
C VAL A 151 -18.78 37.42 -8.30
N HIS A 152 -19.07 38.65 -8.75
CA HIS A 152 -18.15 39.80 -8.67
C HIS A 152 -17.81 40.26 -7.25
N SER A 153 -18.55 39.82 -6.23
CA SER A 153 -18.39 40.22 -4.83
C SER A 153 -17.46 39.33 -4.00
N GLY A 154 -16.81 38.36 -4.60
CA GLY A 154 -16.02 37.35 -3.87
C GLY A 154 -16.92 36.31 -3.20
N GLU A 155 -18.09 36.11 -3.75
CA GLU A 155 -19.04 35.08 -3.40
C GLU A 155 -19.09 34.03 -4.52
N VAL A 156 -19.41 32.79 -4.15
CA VAL A 156 -19.55 31.65 -5.05
C VAL A 156 -21.00 31.17 -4.99
N GLU A 157 -21.63 31.11 -6.14
CA GLU A 157 -22.94 30.46 -6.29
C GLU A 157 -22.74 28.95 -6.34
N ILE A 158 -23.50 28.23 -5.54
CA ILE A 158 -23.54 26.76 -5.47
C ILE A 158 -24.89 26.29 -6.00
N PHE A 159 -24.86 25.55 -7.09
CA PHE A 159 -26.08 25.08 -7.77
C PHE A 159 -26.50 23.67 -7.35
N ARG A 160 -25.65 22.97 -6.58
CA ARG A 160 -25.91 21.59 -6.17
C ARG A 160 -25.54 21.39 -4.71
N ALA A 161 -26.48 20.85 -3.91
CA ALA A 161 -26.18 20.40 -2.56
C ALA A 161 -25.30 19.16 -2.57
N VAL A 162 -24.40 19.07 -1.61
CA VAL A 162 -23.52 17.92 -1.37
C VAL A 162 -23.80 17.31 0.00
N ALA A 163 -23.58 16.00 0.10
CA ALA A 163 -23.66 15.29 1.38
C ALA A 163 -22.34 15.42 2.15
N PRO A 164 -22.36 15.32 3.50
CA PRO A 164 -21.14 15.17 4.27
C PRO A 164 -20.31 13.98 3.77
N GLY A 165 -19.01 14.18 3.54
CA GLY A 165 -18.11 13.18 2.97
C GLY A 165 -18.07 13.13 1.44
N GLU A 166 -18.92 13.89 0.74
CA GLU A 166 -18.95 13.87 -0.73
C GLU A 166 -17.68 14.51 -1.31
N ASN A 167 -17.06 13.83 -2.28
CA ASN A 167 -15.85 14.24 -3.00
C ASN A 167 -14.60 14.41 -2.11
N ILE A 168 -14.51 13.69 -1.00
CA ILE A 168 -13.35 13.67 -0.13
C ILE A 168 -12.87 12.24 0.13
N ILE A 169 -11.57 12.08 0.32
CA ILE A 169 -10.95 10.86 0.84
C ILE A 169 -10.69 11.07 2.32
N GLN A 170 -11.14 10.13 3.14
CA GLN A 170 -11.01 10.20 4.59
C GLN A 170 -9.60 9.81 5.05
N ILE A 171 -9.24 10.27 6.26
CA ILE A 171 -7.99 9.83 6.91
C ILE A 171 -8.02 8.31 7.06
N GLY A 172 -6.96 7.64 6.61
CA GLY A 172 -6.82 6.20 6.77
C GLY A 172 -7.68 5.35 5.83
N GLU A 173 -8.35 5.94 4.84
CA GLU A 173 -9.22 5.21 3.91
C GLU A 173 -8.45 4.13 3.12
N ASP A 174 -7.19 4.39 2.75
CA ASP A 174 -6.34 3.41 2.06
C ASP A 174 -5.70 2.43 3.05
N VAL A 175 -5.16 2.96 4.15
CA VAL A 175 -4.43 2.19 5.18
C VAL A 175 -4.62 2.86 6.55
N GLU A 176 -5.10 2.10 7.52
CA GLU A 176 -5.21 2.55 8.91
C GLU A 176 -3.86 2.45 9.63
N LYS A 177 -3.68 3.27 10.67
CA LYS A 177 -2.51 3.15 11.54
C LYS A 177 -2.49 1.77 12.21
N ASP A 178 -1.29 1.21 12.35
CA ASP A 178 -1.01 -0.12 12.92
C ASP A 178 -1.54 -1.32 12.11
N GLN A 179 -2.19 -1.08 10.97
CA GLN A 179 -2.60 -2.13 10.04
C GLN A 179 -1.38 -2.86 9.48
N ILE A 180 -1.48 -4.19 9.34
CA ILE A 180 -0.46 -4.99 8.65
C ILE A 180 -0.57 -4.72 7.14
N VAL A 181 0.45 -4.09 6.58
CA VAL A 181 0.53 -3.78 5.15
C VAL A 181 1.28 -4.84 4.36
N ILE A 182 2.24 -5.52 4.99
CA ILE A 182 2.94 -6.67 4.40
C ILE A 182 3.05 -7.76 5.48
N PRO A 183 2.52 -8.95 5.25
CA PRO A 183 2.65 -10.05 6.19
C PRO A 183 4.10 -10.59 6.23
N ALA A 184 4.43 -11.32 7.28
CA ALA A 184 5.67 -12.10 7.32
C ALA A 184 5.65 -13.20 6.25
N GLY A 185 6.82 -13.53 5.69
CA GLY A 185 6.96 -14.53 4.64
C GLY A 185 6.63 -14.02 3.23
N CYS A 186 6.37 -12.72 3.08
CA CYS A 186 6.08 -12.11 1.80
C CYS A 186 7.38 -11.75 1.05
N ARG A 187 7.44 -12.05 -0.25
CA ARG A 187 8.55 -11.62 -1.10
C ARG A 187 8.38 -10.16 -1.49
N MET A 188 9.35 -9.33 -1.19
CA MET A 188 9.37 -7.91 -1.50
C MET A 188 9.54 -7.69 -3.01
N ARG A 189 8.50 -7.20 -3.67
CA ARG A 189 8.47 -6.76 -5.07
C ARG A 189 8.52 -5.23 -5.11
N PRO A 190 8.66 -4.61 -6.28
CA PRO A 190 8.64 -3.14 -6.39
C PRO A 190 7.39 -2.49 -5.79
N ALA A 191 6.22 -3.14 -5.88
CA ALA A 191 4.97 -2.62 -5.30
C ALA A 191 5.02 -2.56 -3.77
N GLU A 192 5.51 -3.63 -3.11
CA GLU A 192 5.69 -3.64 -1.66
C GLU A 192 6.70 -2.60 -1.20
N ILE A 193 7.80 -2.43 -1.95
CA ILE A 193 8.80 -1.38 -1.66
C ILE A 193 8.17 0.01 -1.78
N GLY A 194 7.39 0.26 -2.83
CA GLY A 194 6.67 1.52 -3.02
C GLY A 194 5.67 1.81 -1.90
N GLY A 195 4.88 0.80 -1.50
CA GLY A 195 3.92 0.91 -0.40
C GLY A 195 4.58 1.22 0.94
N VAL A 196 5.68 0.53 1.26
CA VAL A 196 6.46 0.76 2.49
C VAL A 196 7.13 2.13 2.47
N ALA A 197 7.64 2.57 1.30
CA ALA A 197 8.22 3.90 1.13
C ALA A 197 7.19 5.01 1.33
N ALA A 198 5.95 4.84 0.83
CA ALA A 198 4.85 5.78 1.02
C ALA A 198 4.47 5.97 2.50
N LEU A 199 4.70 4.94 3.32
CA LEU A 199 4.55 4.98 4.78
C LEU A 199 5.79 5.55 5.50
N GLY A 200 6.81 6.05 4.78
CA GLY A 200 8.03 6.58 5.38
C GLY A 200 8.86 5.54 6.14
N ILE A 201 8.65 4.25 5.89
CA ILE A 201 9.40 3.16 6.50
C ILE A 201 10.68 2.94 5.68
N HIS A 202 11.83 3.09 6.30
CA HIS A 202 13.12 3.01 5.62
C HIS A 202 13.81 1.65 5.74
N GLN A 203 13.46 0.84 6.75
CA GLN A 203 14.05 -0.45 7.00
C GLN A 203 12.98 -1.51 7.25
N VAL A 204 13.26 -2.73 6.81
CA VAL A 204 12.38 -3.88 7.01
C VAL A 204 13.18 -5.08 7.51
N ALA A 205 12.54 -5.88 8.36
CA ALA A 205 13.08 -7.15 8.83
C ALA A 205 12.89 -8.21 7.75
N VAL A 206 13.98 -8.80 7.28
CA VAL A 206 13.95 -9.84 6.24
C VAL A 206 14.66 -11.10 6.71
N VAL A 207 14.32 -12.22 6.09
CA VAL A 207 15.05 -13.47 6.28
C VAL A 207 16.43 -13.33 5.63
N LYS A 208 17.47 -13.65 6.38
CA LYS A 208 18.85 -13.64 5.88
C LYS A 208 19.01 -14.64 4.72
N LYS A 209 19.75 -14.25 3.70
CA LYS A 209 20.06 -15.15 2.59
C LYS A 209 20.85 -16.35 3.11
N PRO A 210 20.51 -17.59 2.69
CA PRO A 210 21.29 -18.76 3.07
C PRO A 210 22.70 -18.69 2.46
N SER A 211 23.66 -19.19 3.18
CA SER A 211 24.98 -19.45 2.63
C SER A 211 25.05 -20.90 2.15
N VAL A 212 25.48 -21.12 0.92
CA VAL A 212 25.59 -22.43 0.31
C VAL A 212 27.05 -22.67 -0.05
N ALA A 213 27.61 -23.79 0.40
CA ALA A 213 28.90 -24.27 -0.05
C ALA A 213 28.69 -25.38 -1.09
N ILE A 214 29.39 -25.32 -2.19
CA ILE A 214 29.45 -26.37 -3.21
C ILE A 214 30.83 -27.01 -3.11
N LEU A 215 30.86 -28.32 -2.85
CA LEU A 215 32.08 -29.11 -2.70
C LEU A 215 32.33 -29.93 -3.96
#